data_4994777fb9408be1b60a27f3a6751e76
#
_entry.id   4994777fb9408be1b60a27f3a6751e76
#
_cell.length_a   1.000
_cell.length_b   1.000
_cell.length_c   1.000
_cell.angle_alpha   90.00
_cell.angle_beta   90.00
_cell.angle_gamma   90.00
#
_symmetry.space_group_name_H-M   'P 1'
#
loop_
_entity.id
_entity.type
_entity.pdbx_description
1 polymer ?
#
loop_
_entity_poly.entity_id
_entity_poly.type
_entity_poly.pdbx_seq_one_letter_code
_entity_poly.pdbx_strand_id
1 'polypeptide(L)'
;MSEIRAEIRLPTAELRDDLPFYTKALKMRLDMIYPADNPQVAVLSGHGLRLRIEKGAKEAPGTIRILTDHPETFAGGERVLTAPNGTRIEIDELDPPLVLPPTLHAFVVRRLADQAPWIVGRAGMEYRDLVPSRLGGAMIASHIRVPDGPVPDMVHFHKVGFQLIFCVKGAVDVLYEDQGGPRRLTAGDCFIQPPAIRHKVLSAEDGIEVIEIGVPAEHVTEIDHAMQLPTPELRPDRKWQGQRFVHSLARDGVFKPFRIPGFEGRDTTINANTGGVASVMVARPAGGPSPWTQHDCDILFSFVMSGEMTLEGEGQEPYRLAAGDAFVIPPGHATRYRNATPGLQLLEVALTGAFTTEVLQR
;
A
#
# COMPACT_ATOMS: atom_id res chain seq x y z
N MET A 1 -24.79 30.11 8.02
CA MET A 1 -24.34 29.45 6.77
C MET A 1 -25.57 29.00 6.02
N SER A 2 -25.66 29.21 4.70
CA SER A 2 -26.75 28.71 3.88
C SER A 2 -26.64 27.18 3.81
N GLU A 3 -27.76 26.49 4.07
CA GLU A 3 -27.82 25.04 3.93
C GLU A 3 -27.82 24.68 2.42
N ILE A 4 -26.85 23.84 2.00
CA ILE A 4 -26.77 23.31 0.63
C ILE A 4 -27.07 21.84 0.68
N ARG A 5 -27.99 21.36 -0.18
CA ARG A 5 -28.34 19.93 -0.32
C ARG A 5 -28.19 19.51 -1.77
N ALA A 6 -27.73 18.29 -1.99
CA ALA A 6 -27.67 17.66 -3.30
C ALA A 6 -28.62 16.48 -3.36
N GLU A 7 -29.21 16.25 -4.55
CA GLU A 7 -30.09 15.12 -4.83
C GLU A 7 -29.63 14.40 -6.10
N ILE A 8 -29.64 13.07 -6.07
CA ILE A 8 -29.48 12.25 -7.28
C ILE A 8 -30.86 12.02 -7.85
N ARG A 9 -31.09 12.45 -9.09
CA ARG A 9 -32.37 12.26 -9.79
C ARG A 9 -32.38 10.93 -10.54
N LEU A 10 -33.40 10.11 -10.29
CA LEU A 10 -33.62 8.82 -10.91
C LEU A 10 -34.99 8.82 -11.62
N PRO A 11 -35.12 8.21 -12.80
CA PRO A 11 -36.39 8.08 -13.49
C PRO A 11 -37.30 7.06 -12.80
N THR A 12 -38.59 7.19 -13.01
CA THR A 12 -39.57 6.15 -12.75
C THR A 12 -40.66 6.19 -13.78
N ALA A 13 -41.20 5.04 -14.12
CA ALA A 13 -42.44 4.94 -14.86
C ALA A 13 -43.64 5.12 -13.93
N GLU A 14 -43.58 4.55 -12.71
CA GLU A 14 -44.65 4.60 -11.73
C GLU A 14 -44.10 4.56 -10.30
N LEU A 15 -44.29 5.63 -9.53
CA LEU A 15 -43.77 5.77 -8.17
C LEU A 15 -44.31 4.70 -7.21
N ARG A 16 -45.53 4.24 -7.38
CA ARG A 16 -46.11 3.19 -6.50
C ARG A 16 -45.34 1.86 -6.59
N ASP A 17 -44.69 1.60 -7.70
CA ASP A 17 -43.95 0.37 -7.93
C ASP A 17 -42.56 0.47 -7.32
N ASP A 18 -41.92 1.67 -7.37
CA ASP A 18 -40.57 1.92 -6.87
C ASP A 18 -40.54 2.15 -5.35
N LEU A 19 -41.47 2.91 -4.79
CA LEU A 19 -41.41 3.31 -3.38
C LEU A 19 -41.28 2.13 -2.40
N PRO A 20 -42.01 1.02 -2.55
CA PRO A 20 -41.87 -0.13 -1.66
C PRO A 20 -40.46 -0.73 -1.69
N PHE A 21 -39.79 -0.73 -2.85
CA PHE A 21 -38.41 -1.21 -2.97
C PHE A 21 -37.47 -0.33 -2.15
N TYR A 22 -37.44 0.98 -2.39
CA TYR A 22 -36.54 1.90 -1.68
C TYR A 22 -36.86 1.99 -0.18
N THR A 23 -38.13 2.00 0.22
CA THR A 23 -38.49 2.18 1.63
C THR A 23 -38.45 0.88 2.45
N LYS A 24 -38.81 -0.27 1.87
CA LYS A 24 -38.90 -1.56 2.61
C LYS A 24 -37.64 -2.39 2.43
N ALA A 25 -37.12 -2.58 1.20
CA ALA A 25 -35.94 -3.38 0.94
C ALA A 25 -34.67 -2.62 1.33
N LEU A 26 -34.50 -1.38 0.85
CA LEU A 26 -33.34 -0.56 1.14
C LEU A 26 -33.41 0.26 2.43
N LYS A 27 -34.55 0.23 3.14
CA LYS A 27 -34.76 0.95 4.41
C LYS A 27 -34.58 2.46 4.32
N MET A 28 -34.75 3.06 3.15
CA MET A 28 -34.70 4.52 2.99
C MET A 28 -35.96 5.18 3.53
N ARG A 29 -35.82 6.39 4.05
CA ARG A 29 -36.92 7.20 4.57
C ARG A 29 -37.50 8.06 3.46
N LEU A 30 -38.82 8.06 3.33
CA LEU A 30 -39.53 9.00 2.48
C LEU A 30 -39.57 10.37 3.16
N ASP A 31 -38.95 11.39 2.55
CA ASP A 31 -38.90 12.76 3.09
C ASP A 31 -39.94 13.68 2.45
N MET A 32 -40.29 13.43 1.17
CA MET A 32 -41.19 14.30 0.42
C MET A 32 -41.88 13.50 -0.68
N ILE A 33 -43.12 13.80 -0.92
CA ILE A 33 -43.90 13.25 -2.05
C ILE A 33 -44.89 14.30 -2.54
N TYR A 34 -44.98 14.49 -3.86
CA TYR A 34 -45.92 15.44 -4.46
C TYR A 34 -46.22 15.17 -5.95
N PRO A 35 -47.39 15.70 -6.49
CA PRO A 35 -48.53 16.17 -5.71
C PRO A 35 -49.16 15.03 -4.90
N ALA A 36 -49.97 15.35 -3.88
CA ALA A 36 -50.50 14.34 -2.95
C ALA A 36 -51.51 13.39 -3.57
N ASP A 37 -52.32 13.89 -4.51
CA ASP A 37 -53.42 13.16 -5.16
C ASP A 37 -52.97 12.30 -6.34
N ASN A 38 -51.85 12.70 -7.01
CA ASN A 38 -51.27 11.94 -8.11
C ASN A 38 -49.73 12.10 -8.09
N PRO A 39 -49.05 11.38 -7.20
CA PRO A 39 -47.61 11.61 -7.00
C PRO A 39 -46.77 11.41 -8.24
N GLN A 40 -45.98 12.41 -8.58
CA GLN A 40 -45.02 12.42 -9.71
C GLN A 40 -43.59 12.41 -9.23
N VAL A 41 -43.33 12.86 -8.00
CA VAL A 41 -42.01 13.00 -7.40
C VAL A 41 -42.03 12.46 -5.98
N ALA A 42 -41.01 11.69 -5.65
CA ALA A 42 -40.72 11.30 -4.27
C ALA A 42 -39.22 11.58 -3.98
N VAL A 43 -38.98 12.10 -2.79
CA VAL A 43 -37.59 12.34 -2.29
C VAL A 43 -37.38 11.43 -1.09
N LEU A 44 -36.32 10.64 -1.14
CA LEU A 44 -35.96 9.69 -0.10
C LEU A 44 -34.53 9.99 0.41
N SER A 45 -34.29 9.68 1.68
CA SER A 45 -32.96 9.75 2.27
C SER A 45 -32.60 8.45 2.99
N GLY A 46 -31.32 8.08 2.94
CA GLY A 46 -30.76 6.91 3.59
C GLY A 46 -29.35 6.61 3.12
N HIS A 47 -28.57 5.92 3.94
CA HIS A 47 -27.21 5.47 3.59
C HIS A 47 -26.29 6.60 3.11
N GLY A 48 -26.45 7.82 3.66
CA GLY A 48 -25.70 9.00 3.21
C GLY A 48 -26.17 9.60 1.88
N LEU A 49 -27.20 9.05 1.25
CA LEU A 49 -27.74 9.51 -0.03
C LEU A 49 -29.06 10.25 0.15
N ARG A 50 -29.33 11.17 -0.79
CA ARG A 50 -30.63 11.78 -1.02
C ARG A 50 -31.01 11.54 -2.48
N LEU A 51 -32.09 10.80 -2.69
CA LEU A 51 -32.60 10.40 -4.00
C LEU A 51 -33.90 11.13 -4.31
N ARG A 52 -34.03 11.65 -5.51
CA ARG A 52 -35.26 12.18 -6.08
C ARG A 52 -35.72 11.25 -7.18
N ILE A 53 -36.79 10.53 -6.96
CA ILE A 53 -37.40 9.66 -7.97
C ILE A 53 -38.54 10.44 -8.65
N GLU A 54 -38.43 10.61 -9.96
CA GLU A 54 -39.32 11.53 -10.70
C GLU A 54 -39.85 10.87 -11.97
N LYS A 55 -41.18 10.92 -12.09
CA LYS A 55 -41.88 10.42 -13.29
C LYS A 55 -41.61 11.35 -14.47
N GLY A 56 -41.23 10.74 -15.59
CA GLY A 56 -40.88 11.49 -16.80
C GLY A 56 -39.47 12.07 -16.85
N ALA A 57 -38.62 11.84 -15.84
CA ALA A 57 -37.21 12.10 -15.90
C ALA A 57 -36.59 11.27 -17.04
N LYS A 58 -35.63 11.87 -17.77
CA LYS A 58 -35.03 11.28 -18.97
C LYS A 58 -33.67 10.66 -18.73
N GLU A 59 -33.17 10.78 -17.51
CA GLU A 59 -31.91 10.20 -17.09
C GLU A 59 -32.00 8.67 -17.13
N ALA A 60 -30.89 8.01 -17.49
CA ALA A 60 -30.81 6.56 -17.35
C ALA A 60 -30.75 6.17 -15.87
N PRO A 61 -31.36 5.04 -15.47
CA PRO A 61 -31.17 4.52 -14.13
C PRO A 61 -29.67 4.19 -13.92
N GLY A 62 -29.13 4.58 -12.77
CA GLY A 62 -27.74 4.36 -12.43
C GLY A 62 -27.49 3.09 -11.64
N THR A 63 -26.26 2.98 -11.09
CA THR A 63 -25.91 1.97 -10.09
C THR A 63 -25.65 2.67 -8.76
N ILE A 64 -26.24 2.13 -7.70
CA ILE A 64 -25.99 2.55 -6.31
C ILE A 64 -25.29 1.39 -5.60
N ARG A 65 -24.10 1.66 -5.07
CA ARG A 65 -23.38 0.71 -4.24
C ARG A 65 -23.62 1.03 -2.77
N ILE A 66 -24.14 0.07 -2.02
CA ILE A 66 -24.40 0.17 -0.59
C ILE A 66 -23.36 -0.67 0.13
N LEU A 67 -22.62 -0.05 1.06
CA LEU A 67 -21.65 -0.72 1.90
C LEU A 67 -22.24 -0.90 3.31
N THR A 68 -22.15 -2.10 3.86
CA THR A 68 -22.71 -2.45 5.17
C THR A 68 -21.84 -3.49 5.89
N ASP A 69 -21.85 -3.46 7.22
CA ASP A 69 -21.19 -4.49 8.05
C ASP A 69 -21.89 -5.86 7.96
N HIS A 70 -23.15 -5.89 7.48
CA HIS A 70 -23.97 -7.10 7.44
C HIS A 70 -24.64 -7.31 6.07
N PRO A 71 -23.84 -7.44 4.99
CA PRO A 71 -24.39 -7.60 3.64
C PRO A 71 -25.21 -8.90 3.47
N GLU A 72 -24.91 -9.93 4.29
CA GLU A 72 -25.61 -11.23 4.28
C GLU A 72 -27.06 -11.15 4.81
N THR A 73 -27.42 -10.09 5.53
CA THR A 73 -28.78 -9.87 6.06
C THR A 73 -29.47 -8.65 5.49
N PHE A 74 -28.70 -7.70 4.95
CA PHE A 74 -29.25 -6.51 4.34
C PHE A 74 -30.04 -6.87 3.08
N ALA A 75 -31.25 -6.28 2.93
CA ALA A 75 -32.13 -6.48 1.77
C ALA A 75 -32.40 -7.96 1.41
N GLY A 76 -32.44 -8.84 2.41
CA GLY A 76 -32.68 -10.28 2.23
C GLY A 76 -31.43 -11.10 1.88
N GLY A 77 -30.24 -10.52 1.95
CA GLY A 77 -28.95 -11.19 1.66
C GLY A 77 -28.57 -11.21 0.18
N GLU A 78 -29.37 -10.62 -0.68
CA GLU A 78 -29.06 -10.51 -2.10
C GLU A 78 -27.93 -9.47 -2.32
N ARG A 79 -26.89 -9.85 -3.03
CA ARG A 79 -25.74 -8.96 -3.32
C ARG A 79 -25.99 -7.98 -4.47
N VAL A 80 -26.92 -8.29 -5.34
CA VAL A 80 -27.31 -7.45 -6.47
C VAL A 80 -28.80 -7.44 -6.61
N LEU A 81 -29.40 -6.26 -6.59
CA LEU A 81 -30.84 -6.05 -6.78
C LEU A 81 -31.04 -5.09 -7.96
N THR A 82 -32.23 -5.17 -8.56
CA THR A 82 -32.66 -4.18 -9.56
C THR A 82 -33.98 -3.60 -9.11
N ALA A 83 -34.00 -2.28 -8.93
CA ALA A 83 -35.23 -1.56 -8.63
C ALA A 83 -36.19 -1.61 -9.82
N PRO A 84 -37.52 -1.46 -9.61
CA PRO A 84 -38.52 -1.45 -10.71
C PRO A 84 -38.20 -0.39 -11.79
N ASN A 85 -37.59 0.73 -11.41
CA ASN A 85 -37.14 1.77 -12.35
C ASN A 85 -35.86 1.44 -13.10
N GLY A 86 -35.27 0.25 -12.89
CA GLY A 86 -34.06 -0.21 -13.54
C GLY A 86 -32.75 0.19 -12.81
N THR A 87 -32.81 0.91 -11.68
CA THR A 87 -31.60 1.23 -10.90
C THR A 87 -31.00 -0.06 -10.33
N ARG A 88 -29.72 -0.28 -10.60
CA ARG A 88 -28.94 -1.40 -10.07
C ARG A 88 -28.45 -1.08 -8.65
N ILE A 89 -28.63 -1.98 -7.73
CA ILE A 89 -28.12 -1.87 -6.36
C ILE A 89 -27.10 -2.98 -6.14
N GLU A 90 -25.90 -2.60 -5.77
CA GLU A 90 -24.81 -3.51 -5.38
C GLU A 90 -24.60 -3.40 -3.87
N ILE A 91 -24.55 -4.53 -3.17
CA ILE A 91 -24.39 -4.57 -1.72
C ILE A 91 -23.09 -5.30 -1.39
N ASP A 92 -22.20 -4.57 -0.74
CA ASP A 92 -20.87 -5.05 -0.38
C ASP A 92 -20.55 -4.80 1.09
N GLU A 93 -19.43 -5.35 1.53
CA GLU A 93 -18.89 -5.13 2.86
C GLU A 93 -18.37 -3.70 3.00
N LEU A 94 -18.66 -3.05 4.14
CA LEU A 94 -18.16 -1.71 4.47
C LEU A 94 -16.65 -1.72 4.67
N ASP A 95 -16.13 -2.74 5.33
CA ASP A 95 -14.70 -2.93 5.60
C ASP A 95 -14.30 -4.38 5.28
N PRO A 96 -14.10 -4.70 3.99
CA PRO A 96 -13.74 -6.06 3.60
C PRO A 96 -12.38 -6.47 4.17
N PRO A 97 -12.20 -7.74 4.55
CA PRO A 97 -10.93 -8.24 5.06
C PRO A 97 -9.84 -8.09 4.00
N LEU A 98 -8.63 -7.78 4.45
CA LEU A 98 -7.48 -7.71 3.56
C LEU A 98 -7.19 -9.09 2.97
N VAL A 99 -7.20 -9.18 1.65
CA VAL A 99 -6.84 -10.41 0.91
C VAL A 99 -5.41 -10.28 0.42
N LEU A 100 -4.58 -11.25 0.77
CA LEU A 100 -3.22 -11.37 0.26
C LEU A 100 -3.21 -12.33 -0.93
N PRO A 101 -2.96 -11.85 -2.16
CA PRO A 101 -2.85 -12.73 -3.32
C PRO A 101 -1.69 -13.72 -3.16
N PRO A 102 -1.78 -14.93 -3.71
CA PRO A 102 -0.67 -15.86 -3.74
C PRO A 102 0.48 -15.29 -4.57
N THR A 103 1.72 -15.49 -4.13
CA THR A 103 2.91 -15.03 -4.83
C THR A 103 3.13 -15.80 -6.13
N LEU A 104 3.17 -15.08 -7.24
CA LEU A 104 3.66 -15.63 -8.51
C LEU A 104 5.17 -15.44 -8.59
N HIS A 105 5.92 -16.46 -8.18
CA HIS A 105 7.37 -16.42 -8.11
C HIS A 105 8.01 -16.19 -9.49
N ALA A 106 8.94 -15.23 -9.55
CA ALA A 106 9.71 -14.93 -10.75
C ALA A 106 11.10 -14.39 -10.39
N PHE A 107 12.09 -14.74 -11.20
CA PHE A 107 13.36 -14.04 -11.20
C PHE A 107 13.18 -12.72 -11.95
N VAL A 108 13.35 -11.61 -11.26
CA VAL A 108 13.12 -10.27 -11.82
C VAL A 108 14.41 -9.45 -11.69
N VAL A 109 14.81 -8.80 -12.77
CA VAL A 109 15.84 -7.76 -12.73
C VAL A 109 15.25 -6.51 -13.38
N ARG A 110 15.37 -5.38 -12.69
CA ARG A 110 14.86 -4.08 -13.14
C ARG A 110 15.96 -3.05 -13.07
N ARG A 111 16.62 -2.75 -14.20
CA ARG A 111 17.70 -1.76 -14.27
C ARG A 111 17.14 -0.37 -14.44
N LEU A 112 17.78 0.61 -13.80
CA LEU A 112 17.43 2.02 -13.97
C LEU A 112 17.59 2.47 -15.43
N ALA A 113 18.63 1.98 -16.10
CA ALA A 113 18.93 2.33 -17.49
C ALA A 113 17.86 1.88 -18.50
N ASP A 114 17.11 0.81 -18.19
CA ASP A 114 16.13 0.20 -19.11
C ASP A 114 14.69 0.66 -18.83
N GLN A 115 14.51 1.72 -18.06
CA GLN A 115 13.19 2.01 -17.52
C GLN A 115 12.45 3.11 -18.24
N ALA A 116 11.11 2.97 -18.20
CA ALA A 116 10.20 4.03 -18.60
C ALA A 116 10.41 5.29 -17.72
N PRO A 117 10.00 6.46 -18.21
CA PRO A 117 10.07 7.69 -17.42
C PRO A 117 9.29 7.57 -16.13
N TRP A 118 9.67 8.36 -15.14
CA TRP A 118 8.96 8.48 -13.88
C TRP A 118 7.52 8.95 -14.10
N ILE A 119 6.59 8.40 -13.32
CA ILE A 119 5.16 8.73 -13.39
C ILE A 119 4.84 9.67 -12.24
N VAL A 120 4.29 10.84 -12.54
CA VAL A 120 3.80 11.77 -11.52
C VAL A 120 2.50 11.23 -10.93
N GLY A 121 2.46 11.10 -9.61
CA GLY A 121 1.31 10.63 -8.85
C GLY A 121 0.83 11.63 -7.81
N ARG A 122 0.37 11.12 -6.65
CA ARG A 122 -0.18 11.90 -5.55
C ARG A 122 0.82 12.95 -5.03
N ALA A 123 0.32 14.14 -4.68
CA ALA A 123 1.11 15.25 -4.11
C ALA A 123 2.31 15.69 -4.96
N GLY A 124 2.30 15.43 -6.28
CA GLY A 124 3.41 15.75 -7.18
C GLY A 124 4.63 14.83 -7.05
N MET A 125 4.53 13.75 -6.28
CA MET A 125 5.58 12.74 -6.17
C MET A 125 5.76 11.99 -7.48
N GLU A 126 6.98 11.60 -7.79
CA GLU A 126 7.32 10.79 -8.95
C GLU A 126 7.58 9.34 -8.52
N TYR A 127 7.02 8.40 -9.27
CA TYR A 127 7.05 6.97 -8.97
C TYR A 127 7.71 6.18 -10.09
N ARG A 128 8.49 5.19 -9.71
CA ARG A 128 9.07 4.18 -10.59
C ARG A 128 8.83 2.80 -10.02
N ASP A 129 8.10 1.95 -10.74
CA ASP A 129 7.80 0.59 -10.33
C ASP A 129 9.04 -0.31 -10.50
N LEU A 130 9.48 -0.93 -9.42
CA LEU A 130 10.66 -1.79 -9.36
C LEU A 130 10.32 -3.27 -9.62
N VAL A 131 9.06 -3.66 -9.52
CA VAL A 131 8.58 -5.04 -9.77
C VAL A 131 7.28 -4.98 -10.57
N PRO A 132 7.34 -4.71 -11.89
CA PRO A 132 6.13 -4.49 -12.71
C PRO A 132 5.12 -5.63 -12.72
N SER A 133 5.58 -6.88 -12.56
CA SER A 133 4.70 -8.05 -12.42
C SER A 133 3.93 -8.05 -11.09
N ARG A 134 4.40 -7.25 -10.10
CA ARG A 134 3.90 -7.24 -8.71
C ARG A 134 3.78 -8.64 -8.10
N LEU A 135 4.48 -9.60 -8.69
CA LEU A 135 4.44 -11.03 -8.33
C LEU A 135 3.00 -11.57 -8.21
N GLY A 136 2.15 -11.22 -9.18
CA GLY A 136 0.73 -11.60 -9.17
C GLY A 136 -0.15 -10.79 -8.22
N GLY A 137 0.31 -9.63 -7.77
CA GLY A 137 -0.38 -8.78 -6.81
C GLY A 137 0.11 -8.93 -5.37
N ALA A 138 1.09 -9.82 -5.12
CA ALA A 138 1.59 -10.08 -3.77
C ALA A 138 2.29 -8.88 -3.15
N MET A 139 3.05 -8.09 -3.93
CA MET A 139 3.74 -6.90 -3.44
C MET A 139 3.86 -5.80 -4.50
N ILE A 140 3.97 -4.57 -4.05
CA ILE A 140 4.47 -3.45 -4.84
C ILE A 140 5.80 -2.97 -4.26
N ALA A 141 6.74 -2.62 -5.14
CA ALA A 141 7.99 -1.95 -4.78
C ALA A 141 8.14 -0.71 -5.65
N SER A 142 8.14 0.46 -5.02
CA SER A 142 8.24 1.75 -5.70
C SER A 142 9.50 2.49 -5.29
N HIS A 143 10.21 3.03 -6.26
CA HIS A 143 11.20 4.08 -6.03
C HIS A 143 10.48 5.43 -6.20
N ILE A 144 10.50 6.26 -5.17
CA ILE A 144 9.71 7.48 -5.11
C ILE A 144 10.65 8.67 -4.92
N ARG A 145 10.41 9.74 -5.67
CA ARG A 145 10.97 11.07 -5.47
C ARG A 145 9.89 12.01 -4.95
N VAL A 146 10.23 12.79 -3.95
CA VAL A 146 9.32 13.81 -3.40
C VAL A 146 9.92 15.17 -3.69
N PRO A 147 9.15 16.11 -4.27
CA PRO A 147 9.62 17.47 -4.48
C PRO A 147 10.03 18.14 -3.15
N ASP A 148 11.14 18.90 -3.17
CA ASP A 148 11.60 19.63 -1.99
C ASP A 148 10.58 20.69 -1.53
N GLY A 149 10.50 20.87 -0.23
CA GLY A 149 9.62 21.83 0.43
C GLY A 149 8.44 21.19 1.16
N PRO A 150 7.42 21.99 1.53
CA PRO A 150 6.21 21.52 2.18
C PRO A 150 5.44 20.55 1.27
N VAL A 151 5.07 19.39 1.79
CA VAL A 151 4.27 18.40 1.04
C VAL A 151 2.78 18.64 1.30
N PRO A 152 1.95 18.85 0.26
CA PRO A 152 0.49 19.05 0.40
C PRO A 152 -0.20 17.73 0.69
N ASP A 153 0.08 17.15 1.87
CA ASP A 153 -0.46 15.87 2.30
C ASP A 153 -1.54 16.04 3.37
N MET A 154 -2.40 15.04 3.52
CA MET A 154 -3.45 14.95 4.52
C MET A 154 -3.19 13.76 5.43
N VAL A 155 -3.78 13.75 6.63
CA VAL A 155 -3.74 12.57 7.49
C VAL A 155 -4.41 11.42 6.77
N HIS A 156 -3.69 10.32 6.60
CA HIS A 156 -4.17 9.14 5.90
C HIS A 156 -3.56 7.87 6.48
N PHE A 157 -4.10 6.73 6.06
CA PHE A 157 -3.58 5.41 6.41
C PHE A 157 -3.79 4.42 5.27
N HIS A 158 -3.05 3.32 5.33
CA HIS A 158 -3.13 2.26 4.32
C HIS A 158 -3.68 0.97 4.93
N LYS A 159 -4.59 0.31 4.21
CA LYS A 159 -5.06 -1.05 4.53
C LYS A 159 -4.08 -2.05 3.91
N VAL A 160 -2.99 -2.29 4.61
CA VAL A 160 -1.87 -3.14 4.19
C VAL A 160 -1.61 -4.25 5.21
N GLY A 161 -0.97 -5.34 4.80
CA GLY A 161 -0.38 -6.33 5.69
C GLY A 161 1.03 -5.95 6.15
N PHE A 162 1.74 -5.16 5.32
CA PHE A 162 3.08 -4.65 5.59
C PHE A 162 3.38 -3.43 4.73
N GLN A 163 4.05 -2.42 5.31
CA GLN A 163 4.55 -1.28 4.54
C GLN A 163 5.88 -0.79 5.11
N LEU A 164 6.88 -0.68 4.23
CA LEU A 164 8.21 -0.15 4.49
C LEU A 164 8.41 1.15 3.72
N ILE A 165 9.00 2.14 4.37
CA ILE A 165 9.61 3.32 3.72
C ILE A 165 11.09 3.34 4.08
N PHE A 166 11.96 3.17 3.10
CA PHE A 166 13.42 3.22 3.27
C PHE A 166 13.98 4.44 2.53
N CYS A 167 14.71 5.30 3.22
CA CYS A 167 15.31 6.50 2.63
C CYS A 167 16.65 6.16 1.97
N VAL A 168 16.75 6.41 0.68
CA VAL A 168 17.99 6.20 -0.11
C VAL A 168 18.82 7.47 -0.13
N LYS A 169 18.16 8.64 -0.21
CA LYS A 169 18.81 9.95 -0.33
C LYS A 169 17.93 11.04 0.26
N GLY A 170 18.52 12.14 0.70
CA GLY A 170 17.79 13.32 1.20
C GLY A 170 17.16 13.11 2.57
N ALA A 171 16.11 13.86 2.87
CA ALA A 171 15.39 13.79 4.13
C ALA A 171 13.90 14.10 3.99
N VAL A 172 13.09 13.53 4.89
CA VAL A 172 11.63 13.81 4.99
C VAL A 172 11.20 13.83 6.45
N ASP A 173 10.31 14.76 6.78
CA ASP A 173 9.67 14.84 8.08
C ASP A 173 8.24 14.31 8.00
N VAL A 174 7.89 13.36 8.88
CA VAL A 174 6.59 12.68 8.90
C VAL A 174 6.04 12.67 10.32
N LEU A 175 4.74 12.90 10.44
CA LEU A 175 3.99 12.69 11.68
C LEU A 175 3.29 11.33 11.66
N TYR A 176 3.33 10.64 12.80
CA TYR A 176 2.66 9.37 13.02
C TYR A 176 1.76 9.40 14.24
N GLU A 177 0.63 8.73 14.14
CA GLU A 177 -0.30 8.51 15.24
C GLU A 177 0.43 7.90 16.45
N ASP A 178 0.23 8.49 17.64
CA ASP A 178 0.79 8.03 18.93
C ASP A 178 2.32 8.01 19.03
N GLN A 179 3.03 8.63 18.08
CA GLN A 179 4.49 8.64 18.06
C GLN A 179 5.09 10.02 18.44
N GLY A 180 4.25 10.97 18.84
CA GLY A 180 4.68 12.31 19.25
C GLY A 180 4.97 13.24 18.07
N GLY A 181 5.97 14.12 18.22
CA GLY A 181 6.35 15.11 17.20
C GLY A 181 6.92 14.49 15.92
N PRO A 182 7.27 15.36 14.94
CA PRO A 182 7.80 14.90 13.66
C PRO A 182 8.97 13.94 13.78
N ARG A 183 8.97 12.92 12.94
CA ARG A 183 10.05 11.95 12.79
C ARG A 183 10.79 12.26 11.49
N ARG A 184 12.08 12.58 11.60
CA ARG A 184 12.93 12.84 10.46
C ARG A 184 13.57 11.55 9.98
N LEU A 185 13.34 11.22 8.72
CA LEU A 185 13.95 10.10 8.01
C LEU A 185 15.07 10.65 7.13
N THR A 186 16.26 10.08 7.24
CA THR A 186 17.44 10.47 6.45
C THR A 186 18.03 9.25 5.73
N ALA A 187 18.95 9.48 4.80
CA ALA A 187 19.54 8.40 4.00
C ALA A 187 20.07 7.24 4.87
N GLY A 188 19.63 6.04 4.56
CA GLY A 188 19.94 4.79 5.29
C GLY A 188 18.97 4.45 6.42
N ASP A 189 18.11 5.38 6.83
CA ASP A 189 17.05 5.14 7.82
C ASP A 189 15.81 4.49 7.17
N CYS A 190 14.94 3.89 7.98
CA CYS A 190 13.65 3.41 7.49
C CYS A 190 12.54 3.48 8.54
N PHE A 191 11.31 3.57 8.03
CA PHE A 191 10.08 3.40 8.80
C PHE A 191 9.39 2.09 8.43
N ILE A 192 8.80 1.43 9.44
CA ILE A 192 7.64 0.56 9.22
C ILE A 192 6.40 1.37 9.53
N GLN A 193 5.47 1.34 8.61
CA GLN A 193 4.11 1.86 8.77
C GLN A 193 3.18 0.68 9.03
N PRO A 194 2.86 0.35 10.30
CA PRO A 194 1.95 -0.73 10.61
C PRO A 194 0.58 -0.57 9.93
N PRO A 195 -0.17 -1.67 9.75
CA PRO A 195 -1.50 -1.60 9.14
C PRO A 195 -2.39 -0.54 9.80
N ALA A 196 -2.92 0.36 9.00
CA ALA A 196 -3.84 1.43 9.42
C ALA A 196 -3.27 2.49 10.39
N ILE A 197 -1.96 2.59 10.60
CA ILE A 197 -1.39 3.73 11.33
C ILE A 197 -1.62 5.02 10.56
N ARG A 198 -2.20 6.04 11.22
CA ARG A 198 -2.39 7.35 10.60
C ARG A 198 -1.08 8.09 10.56
N HIS A 199 -0.82 8.72 9.42
CA HIS A 199 0.39 9.50 9.23
C HIS A 199 0.17 10.64 8.23
N LYS A 200 1.15 11.56 8.21
CA LYS A 200 1.15 12.71 7.32
C LYS A 200 2.59 13.13 7.02
N VAL A 201 2.92 13.26 5.75
CA VAL A 201 4.19 13.84 5.31
C VAL A 201 4.12 15.36 5.46
N LEU A 202 5.14 15.97 6.05
CA LEU A 202 5.19 17.41 6.30
C LEU A 202 6.02 18.14 5.27
N SER A 203 7.28 17.71 5.11
CA SER A 203 8.26 18.35 4.24
C SER A 203 9.29 17.38 3.75
N ALA A 204 9.88 17.68 2.61
CA ALA A 204 10.95 16.94 1.97
C ALA A 204 12.11 17.87 1.64
N GLU A 205 13.34 17.37 1.71
CA GLU A 205 14.58 18.13 1.53
C GLU A 205 15.65 17.31 0.80
N ASP A 206 16.57 18.03 0.16
CA ASP A 206 17.79 17.49 -0.46
C ASP A 206 17.53 16.44 -1.54
N GLY A 207 16.42 16.61 -2.29
CA GLY A 207 16.02 15.71 -3.36
C GLY A 207 15.82 14.29 -2.86
N ILE A 208 14.95 14.14 -1.86
CA ILE A 208 14.67 12.84 -1.23
C ILE A 208 14.28 11.77 -2.24
N GLU A 209 14.85 10.58 -2.07
CA GLU A 209 14.47 9.36 -2.74
C GLU A 209 14.21 8.26 -1.70
N VAL A 210 13.06 7.59 -1.81
CA VAL A 210 12.69 6.47 -0.93
C VAL A 210 12.33 5.22 -1.72
N ILE A 211 12.55 4.06 -1.11
CA ILE A 211 11.98 2.79 -1.55
C ILE A 211 10.80 2.48 -0.65
N GLU A 212 9.63 2.37 -1.26
CA GLU A 212 8.41 1.93 -0.60
C GLU A 212 8.09 0.49 -1.01
N ILE A 213 7.82 -0.36 -0.02
CA ILE A 213 7.32 -1.72 -0.22
C ILE A 213 5.95 -1.82 0.43
N GLY A 214 4.93 -2.21 -0.34
CA GLY A 214 3.57 -2.45 0.14
C GLY A 214 3.11 -3.89 -0.13
N VAL A 215 2.42 -4.49 0.82
CA VAL A 215 1.84 -5.84 0.74
C VAL A 215 0.39 -5.78 1.19
N PRO A 216 -0.57 -6.17 0.34
CA PRO A 216 -0.45 -6.54 -1.07
C PRO A 216 -0.15 -5.34 -1.97
N ALA A 217 0.08 -5.60 -3.26
CA ALA A 217 0.36 -4.55 -4.24
C ALA A 217 -0.80 -3.55 -4.39
N GLU A 218 -2.02 -4.06 -4.43
CA GLU A 218 -3.23 -3.24 -4.44
C GLU A 218 -3.78 -3.13 -3.03
N HIS A 219 -3.75 -1.94 -2.49
CA HIS A 219 -4.26 -1.65 -1.15
C HIS A 219 -4.91 -0.26 -1.10
N VAL A 220 -5.88 -0.14 -0.22
CA VAL A 220 -6.64 1.10 -0.05
C VAL A 220 -5.83 2.10 0.77
N THR A 221 -5.81 3.34 0.31
CA THR A 221 -5.39 4.51 1.10
C THR A 221 -6.64 5.30 1.49
N GLU A 222 -6.88 5.44 2.77
CA GLU A 222 -8.00 6.23 3.30
C GLU A 222 -7.50 7.54 3.92
N ILE A 223 -8.24 8.63 3.67
CA ILE A 223 -7.96 9.93 4.27
C ILE A 223 -8.81 10.08 5.52
N ASP A 224 -8.17 10.37 6.64
CA ASP A 224 -8.84 10.62 7.91
C ASP A 224 -8.99 12.13 8.13
N HIS A 225 -10.14 12.68 7.72
CA HIS A 225 -10.43 14.12 7.87
C HIS A 225 -10.70 14.55 9.32
N ALA A 226 -10.97 13.59 10.21
CA ALA A 226 -11.29 13.88 11.61
C ALA A 226 -10.05 13.91 12.51
N MET A 227 -9.02 13.13 12.17
CA MET A 227 -7.82 13.04 12.98
C MET A 227 -6.87 14.22 12.75
N GLN A 228 -6.31 14.72 13.85
CA GLN A 228 -5.22 15.71 13.84
C GLN A 228 -3.95 15.07 14.37
N LEU A 229 -2.83 15.33 13.72
CA LEU A 229 -1.50 14.92 14.15
C LEU A 229 -0.64 16.14 14.53
N PRO A 230 0.22 16.05 15.57
CA PRO A 230 0.43 14.85 16.40
C PRO A 230 -0.77 14.59 17.33
N THR A 231 -1.01 13.31 17.67
CA THR A 231 -1.97 12.92 18.70
C THR A 231 -1.48 13.40 20.08
N PRO A 232 -2.40 13.72 21.02
CA PRO A 232 -2.02 14.15 22.36
C PRO A 232 -1.29 13.06 23.16
N GLU A 233 -1.62 11.80 22.90
CA GLU A 233 -1.06 10.64 23.59
C GLU A 233 0.19 10.13 22.88
N LEU A 234 1.17 9.70 23.66
CA LEU A 234 2.36 9.00 23.20
C LEU A 234 2.28 7.54 23.59
N ARG A 235 2.16 6.64 22.62
CA ARG A 235 2.05 5.18 22.81
C ARG A 235 3.04 4.44 21.91
N PRO A 236 4.37 4.54 22.15
CA PRO A 236 5.40 4.00 21.26
C PRO A 236 5.34 2.47 21.13
N ASP A 237 4.77 1.78 22.14
CA ASP A 237 4.63 0.33 22.17
C ASP A 237 3.30 -0.19 21.59
N ARG A 238 2.44 0.72 21.10
CA ARG A 238 1.17 0.33 20.48
C ARG A 238 1.43 -0.60 19.31
N LYS A 239 0.57 -1.61 19.19
CA LYS A 239 0.58 -2.55 18.08
C LYS A 239 -0.66 -2.35 17.20
N TRP A 240 -0.47 -2.37 15.91
CA TRP A 240 -1.50 -2.40 14.90
C TRP A 240 -1.42 -3.77 14.20
N GLN A 241 -2.43 -4.61 14.37
CA GLN A 241 -2.44 -5.99 13.85
C GLN A 241 -1.14 -6.78 14.17
N GLY A 242 -0.64 -6.65 15.40
CA GLY A 242 0.57 -7.34 15.87
C GLY A 242 1.89 -6.65 15.56
N GLN A 243 1.92 -5.63 14.70
CA GLN A 243 3.13 -4.89 14.29
C GLN A 243 3.26 -3.57 15.07
N ARG A 244 4.48 -3.18 15.41
CA ARG A 244 4.80 -1.87 15.99
C ARG A 244 5.30 -0.92 14.93
N PHE A 245 5.12 0.39 15.17
CA PHE A 245 5.88 1.39 14.44
C PHE A 245 7.38 1.22 14.71
N VAL A 246 8.19 1.27 13.67
CA VAL A 246 9.64 1.22 13.75
C VAL A 246 10.23 2.44 13.05
N HIS A 247 11.11 3.15 13.73
CA HIS A 247 12.04 4.11 13.13
C HIS A 247 13.46 3.58 13.34
N SER A 248 13.98 2.86 12.35
CA SER A 248 15.34 2.33 12.37
C SER A 248 16.32 3.38 11.85
N LEU A 249 17.24 3.81 12.71
CA LEU A 249 18.25 4.78 12.38
C LEU A 249 19.53 4.09 11.90
N ALA A 250 20.07 4.50 10.76
CA ALA A 250 21.29 3.91 10.19
C ALA A 250 22.48 4.01 11.14
N ARG A 251 22.59 5.12 11.87
CA ARG A 251 23.68 5.40 12.81
C ARG A 251 23.74 4.47 14.02
N ASP A 252 22.59 3.86 14.39
CA ASP A 252 22.47 3.01 15.58
C ASP A 252 22.70 1.53 15.24
N GLY A 253 22.78 1.20 13.94
CA GLY A 253 22.91 -0.17 13.47
C GLY A 253 24.36 -0.66 13.41
N VAL A 254 24.54 -1.93 13.70
CA VAL A 254 25.83 -2.62 13.68
C VAL A 254 25.84 -3.66 12.56
N PHE A 255 26.91 -3.66 11.74
CA PHE A 255 27.10 -4.68 10.73
C PHE A 255 27.63 -5.97 11.37
N LYS A 256 27.06 -7.11 11.00
CA LYS A 256 27.40 -8.47 11.43
C LYS A 256 27.48 -9.38 10.20
N PRO A 257 28.07 -10.59 10.31
CA PRO A 257 28.06 -11.53 9.20
C PRO A 257 26.66 -11.68 8.61
N PHE A 258 26.56 -11.58 7.30
CA PHE A 258 25.31 -11.66 6.57
C PHE A 258 25.01 -13.10 6.13
N ARG A 259 23.77 -13.39 5.71
CA ARG A 259 23.36 -14.69 5.19
C ARG A 259 24.17 -15.17 3.98
N ILE A 260 24.74 -14.24 3.20
CA ILE A 260 25.64 -14.52 2.08
C ILE A 260 27.09 -14.37 2.57
N PRO A 261 27.92 -15.44 2.54
CA PRO A 261 29.34 -15.34 2.87
C PRO A 261 30.04 -14.29 2.02
N GLY A 262 31.00 -13.56 2.60
CA GLY A 262 31.69 -12.44 1.96
C GLY A 262 30.96 -11.10 2.09
N PHE A 263 29.78 -11.08 2.73
CA PHE A 263 29.00 -9.88 3.05
C PHE A 263 28.77 -9.75 4.56
N GLU A 264 28.52 -8.51 4.98
CA GLU A 264 27.98 -8.19 6.30
C GLU A 264 26.69 -7.42 6.16
N GLY A 265 25.78 -7.57 7.13
CA GLY A 265 24.45 -6.98 7.12
C GLY A 265 24.14 -6.21 8.39
N ARG A 266 23.45 -5.09 8.23
CA ARG A 266 22.87 -4.30 9.31
C ARG A 266 21.39 -4.61 9.41
N ASP A 267 20.98 -5.13 10.56
CA ASP A 267 19.58 -5.40 10.89
C ASP A 267 18.86 -4.09 11.26
N THR A 268 17.69 -3.88 10.69
CA THR A 268 16.83 -2.72 10.99
C THR A 268 15.87 -2.97 12.15
N THR A 269 15.92 -4.14 12.78
CA THR A 269 15.02 -4.60 13.87
C THR A 269 13.55 -4.81 13.46
N ILE A 270 13.23 -4.69 12.18
CA ILE A 270 11.86 -4.78 11.66
C ILE A 270 11.28 -6.17 11.92
N ASN A 271 12.07 -7.23 11.73
CA ASN A 271 11.62 -8.60 11.94
C ASN A 271 11.05 -8.80 13.36
N ALA A 272 11.78 -8.38 14.37
CA ALA A 272 11.36 -8.51 15.78
C ALA A 272 10.11 -7.67 16.09
N ASN A 273 9.93 -6.52 15.43
CA ASN A 273 8.83 -5.60 15.71
C ASN A 273 7.57 -5.84 14.84
N THR A 274 7.69 -6.68 13.81
CA THR A 274 6.54 -7.10 12.98
C THR A 274 6.07 -8.52 13.28
N GLY A 275 6.68 -9.20 14.27
CA GLY A 275 6.34 -10.58 14.57
C GLY A 275 6.71 -11.56 13.45
N GLY A 276 7.77 -11.26 12.69
CA GLY A 276 8.24 -12.14 11.61
C GLY A 276 7.60 -11.91 10.24
N VAL A 277 6.77 -10.88 10.07
CA VAL A 277 6.14 -10.57 8.77
C VAL A 277 7.20 -10.24 7.73
N ALA A 278 8.22 -9.46 8.09
CA ALA A 278 9.29 -9.08 7.17
C ALA A 278 10.65 -9.00 7.89
N SER A 279 11.73 -9.23 7.15
CA SER A 279 13.09 -8.84 7.53
C SER A 279 13.62 -7.78 6.56
N VAL A 280 14.24 -6.75 7.10
CA VAL A 280 14.85 -5.68 6.30
C VAL A 280 16.29 -5.50 6.74
N MET A 281 17.21 -5.69 5.79
CA MET A 281 18.64 -5.66 6.01
C MET A 281 19.33 -4.67 5.06
N VAL A 282 20.38 -4.02 5.51
CA VAL A 282 21.31 -3.33 4.62
C VAL A 282 22.58 -4.14 4.56
N ALA A 283 22.93 -4.67 3.39
CA ALA A 283 24.09 -5.51 3.17
C ALA A 283 25.18 -4.78 2.41
N ARG A 284 26.46 -5.10 2.72
CA ARG A 284 27.63 -4.60 2.02
C ARG A 284 28.74 -5.66 1.96
N PRO A 285 29.69 -5.57 1.02
CA PRO A 285 30.82 -6.48 0.96
C PRO A 285 31.70 -6.38 2.22
N ALA A 286 32.09 -7.55 2.77
CA ALA A 286 33.05 -7.66 3.87
C ALA A 286 34.38 -8.25 3.43
N GLY A 287 34.53 -8.53 2.14
CA GLY A 287 35.68 -9.19 1.56
C GLY A 287 35.57 -10.72 1.51
N GLY A 288 36.29 -11.34 0.62
CA GLY A 288 36.24 -12.78 0.39
C GLY A 288 35.26 -13.21 -0.70
N PRO A 289 35.23 -14.50 -1.01
CA PRO A 289 34.38 -15.04 -2.08
C PRO A 289 32.91 -15.09 -1.65
N SER A 290 32.02 -14.77 -2.57
CA SER A 290 30.60 -15.04 -2.44
C SER A 290 30.30 -16.36 -3.19
N PRO A 291 29.90 -17.44 -2.48
CA PRO A 291 29.55 -18.71 -3.10
C PRO A 291 28.17 -18.62 -3.76
N TRP A 292 27.82 -19.70 -4.48
CA TRP A 292 26.42 -19.90 -4.88
C TRP A 292 25.56 -20.17 -3.65
N THR A 293 24.41 -19.51 -3.60
CA THR A 293 23.43 -19.66 -2.50
C THR A 293 22.03 -19.80 -3.08
N GLN A 294 21.15 -20.47 -2.33
CA GLN A 294 19.70 -20.48 -2.55
C GLN A 294 18.98 -20.20 -1.23
N HIS A 295 17.72 -19.81 -1.30
CA HIS A 295 16.89 -19.51 -0.12
C HIS A 295 15.48 -20.08 -0.28
N ASP A 296 14.74 -20.16 0.85
CA ASP A 296 13.35 -20.61 0.91
C ASP A 296 12.36 -19.47 1.21
N CYS A 297 12.80 -18.22 1.20
CA CYS A 297 11.96 -17.04 1.39
C CYS A 297 10.91 -16.91 0.28
N ASP A 298 9.66 -16.61 0.63
CA ASP A 298 8.58 -16.45 -0.35
C ASP A 298 8.88 -15.27 -1.31
N ILE A 299 9.20 -14.09 -0.78
CA ILE A 299 9.61 -12.94 -1.59
C ILE A 299 10.94 -12.40 -1.05
N LEU A 300 11.98 -12.43 -1.87
CA LEU A 300 13.28 -11.83 -1.57
C LEU A 300 13.57 -10.72 -2.59
N PHE A 301 13.29 -9.48 -2.19
CA PHE A 301 13.53 -8.28 -2.98
C PHE A 301 14.84 -7.63 -2.57
N SER A 302 15.60 -7.11 -3.54
CA SER A 302 16.81 -6.31 -3.29
C SER A 302 16.86 -5.07 -4.18
N PHE A 303 17.42 -3.99 -3.63
CA PHE A 303 17.65 -2.74 -4.32
C PHE A 303 19.11 -2.30 -4.12
N VAL A 304 19.80 -1.93 -5.21
CA VAL A 304 21.16 -1.41 -5.16
C VAL A 304 21.11 0.07 -4.80
N MET A 305 21.52 0.41 -3.58
CA MET A 305 21.51 1.80 -3.09
C MET A 305 22.74 2.58 -3.59
N SER A 306 23.89 1.92 -3.63
CA SER A 306 25.16 2.51 -4.09
C SER A 306 26.10 1.43 -4.58
N GLY A 307 27.12 1.83 -5.37
CA GLY A 307 28.11 0.92 -5.93
C GLY A 307 27.55 0.03 -7.02
N GLU A 308 28.24 -1.06 -7.29
CA GLU A 308 27.93 -2.00 -8.38
C GLU A 308 28.27 -3.44 -8.00
N MET A 309 27.55 -4.38 -8.59
CA MET A 309 27.83 -5.82 -8.50
C MET A 309 27.38 -6.58 -9.75
N THR A 310 27.83 -7.81 -9.89
CA THR A 310 27.29 -8.75 -10.89
C THR A 310 26.42 -9.77 -10.17
N LEU A 311 25.14 -9.86 -10.53
CA LEU A 311 24.22 -10.91 -10.13
C LEU A 311 24.28 -12.03 -11.15
N GLU A 312 24.68 -13.23 -10.72
CA GLU A 312 24.60 -14.46 -11.50
C GLU A 312 23.44 -15.30 -10.97
N GLY A 313 22.56 -15.74 -11.85
CA GLY A 313 21.46 -16.67 -11.57
C GLY A 313 21.62 -17.93 -12.39
N GLU A 314 21.24 -19.08 -11.83
CA GLU A 314 21.28 -20.34 -12.57
C GLU A 314 20.37 -20.28 -13.81
N GLY A 315 20.94 -20.61 -14.98
CA GLY A 315 20.21 -20.53 -16.26
C GLY A 315 19.92 -19.11 -16.75
N GLN A 316 20.52 -18.08 -16.12
CA GLN A 316 20.39 -16.68 -16.52
C GLN A 316 21.71 -16.12 -17.02
N GLU A 317 21.68 -15.16 -17.94
CA GLU A 317 22.85 -14.36 -18.24
C GLU A 317 23.21 -13.47 -17.02
N PRO A 318 24.52 -13.25 -16.79
CA PRO A 318 24.96 -12.37 -15.70
C PRO A 318 24.46 -10.93 -15.87
N TYR A 319 23.92 -10.34 -14.81
CA TYR A 319 23.47 -8.95 -14.79
C TYR A 319 24.49 -8.06 -14.06
N ARG A 320 25.05 -7.08 -14.74
CA ARG A 320 25.78 -5.98 -14.08
C ARG A 320 24.75 -5.00 -13.53
N LEU A 321 24.73 -4.84 -12.21
CA LEU A 321 23.78 -4.01 -11.48
C LEU A 321 24.52 -2.81 -10.86
N ALA A 322 23.86 -1.65 -10.85
CA ALA A 322 24.36 -0.39 -10.32
C ALA A 322 23.29 0.30 -9.44
N ALA A 323 23.66 1.40 -8.82
CA ALA A 323 22.74 2.18 -7.99
C ALA A 323 21.44 2.51 -8.74
N GLY A 324 20.30 2.23 -8.11
CA GLY A 324 18.97 2.38 -8.67
C GLY A 324 18.40 1.10 -9.28
N ASP A 325 19.17 0.03 -9.43
CA ASP A 325 18.70 -1.25 -9.94
C ASP A 325 18.04 -2.08 -8.83
N ALA A 326 17.08 -2.90 -9.20
CA ALA A 326 16.37 -3.81 -8.29
C ALA A 326 16.28 -5.22 -8.86
N PHE A 327 16.15 -6.21 -7.98
CA PHE A 327 15.93 -7.59 -8.38
C PHE A 327 15.12 -8.37 -7.34
N VAL A 328 14.47 -9.43 -7.81
CA VAL A 328 13.79 -10.42 -6.97
C VAL A 328 14.34 -11.78 -7.31
N ILE A 329 14.68 -12.55 -6.30
CA ILE A 329 15.12 -13.94 -6.42
C ILE A 329 13.99 -14.82 -5.90
N PRO A 330 13.45 -15.77 -6.71
CA PRO A 330 12.44 -16.71 -6.23
C PRO A 330 13.04 -17.79 -5.32
N PRO A 331 12.25 -18.43 -4.44
CA PRO A 331 12.72 -19.51 -3.59
C PRO A 331 13.33 -20.66 -4.40
N GLY A 332 14.42 -21.24 -3.89
CA GLY A 332 15.13 -22.35 -4.53
C GLY A 332 15.97 -21.98 -5.74
N HIS A 333 15.94 -20.73 -6.20
CA HIS A 333 16.76 -20.29 -7.34
C HIS A 333 18.19 -19.99 -6.89
N ALA A 334 19.16 -20.72 -7.43
CA ALA A 334 20.56 -20.52 -7.10
C ALA A 334 21.11 -19.22 -7.69
N THR A 335 21.77 -18.43 -6.86
CA THR A 335 22.37 -17.15 -7.25
C THR A 335 23.74 -16.95 -6.62
N ARG A 336 24.53 -16.06 -7.20
CA ARG A 336 25.82 -15.65 -6.67
C ARG A 336 26.07 -14.16 -6.95
N TYR A 337 26.62 -13.44 -5.95
CA TYR A 337 27.02 -12.05 -6.07
C TYR A 337 28.50 -11.96 -6.35
N ARG A 338 28.89 -11.32 -7.45
CA ARG A 338 30.29 -11.18 -7.86
C ARG A 338 30.66 -9.73 -8.18
N ASN A 339 31.97 -9.48 -8.22
CA ASN A 339 32.52 -8.20 -8.65
C ASN A 339 31.87 -6.99 -7.92
N ALA A 340 31.54 -7.20 -6.64
CA ALA A 340 31.01 -6.15 -5.78
C ALA A 340 32.08 -5.08 -5.55
N THR A 341 31.75 -3.82 -5.81
CA THR A 341 32.63 -2.69 -5.49
C THR A 341 32.64 -2.43 -3.98
N PRO A 342 33.72 -1.88 -3.42
CA PRO A 342 33.80 -1.58 -1.97
C PRO A 342 32.69 -0.66 -1.47
N GLY A 343 32.14 0.19 -2.33
CA GLY A 343 31.04 1.10 -2.01
C GLY A 343 29.64 0.51 -2.24
N LEU A 344 29.53 -0.77 -2.56
CA LEU A 344 28.21 -1.41 -2.73
C LEU A 344 27.42 -1.41 -1.43
N GLN A 345 26.17 -0.99 -1.50
CA GLN A 345 25.17 -1.18 -0.47
C GLN A 345 23.87 -1.70 -1.10
N LEU A 346 23.31 -2.73 -0.50
CA LEU A 346 22.05 -3.35 -0.91
C LEU A 346 21.02 -3.19 0.20
N LEU A 347 19.84 -2.72 -0.14
CA LEU A 347 18.64 -2.94 0.67
C LEU A 347 18.10 -4.33 0.32
N GLU A 348 17.92 -5.20 1.31
CA GLU A 348 17.26 -6.49 1.15
C GLU A 348 16.01 -6.53 2.00
N VAL A 349 14.87 -6.91 1.39
CA VAL A 349 13.58 -7.08 2.04
C VAL A 349 13.09 -8.50 1.80
N ALA A 350 12.94 -9.25 2.88
CA ALA A 350 12.43 -10.62 2.89
C ALA A 350 11.02 -10.66 3.49
N LEU A 351 10.11 -11.26 2.80
CA LEU A 351 8.71 -11.54 3.16
C LEU A 351 8.50 -13.05 2.91
N THR A 352 8.44 -13.86 3.94
CA THR A 352 8.43 -13.69 5.39
C THR A 352 9.82 -13.34 5.97
N GLY A 353 9.84 -12.78 7.20
CA GLY A 353 11.09 -12.37 7.85
C GLY A 353 11.97 -13.51 8.37
N ALA A 354 11.43 -14.71 8.53
CA ALA A 354 12.15 -15.91 8.94
C ALA A 354 12.30 -16.85 7.73
N PHE A 355 13.53 -17.07 7.29
CA PHE A 355 13.88 -17.96 6.17
C PHE A 355 15.30 -18.48 6.30
N THR A 356 15.65 -19.46 5.49
CA THR A 356 17.00 -20.04 5.46
C THR A 356 17.72 -19.70 4.16
N THR A 357 19.05 -19.67 4.22
CA THR A 357 19.91 -19.57 3.06
C THR A 357 20.91 -20.75 3.10
N GLU A 358 20.97 -21.51 2.03
CA GLU A 358 21.88 -22.62 1.85
C GLU A 358 23.05 -22.20 0.96
N VAL A 359 24.26 -22.56 1.37
CA VAL A 359 25.48 -22.41 0.55
C VAL A 359 25.66 -23.67 -0.28
N LEU A 360 25.69 -23.51 -1.60
CA LEU A 360 25.81 -24.64 -2.52
C LEU A 360 27.26 -25.00 -2.79
N GLN A 361 27.58 -26.27 -2.70
CA GLN A 361 28.89 -26.81 -3.13
C GLN A 361 28.87 -26.98 -4.65
N ARG A 362 29.48 -26.05 -5.37
CA ARG A 362 29.60 -26.08 -6.83
C ARG A 362 31.04 -25.79 -7.25
#